data_f2f300cee00789e5d25a8aed90386b1c
#
_entry.id   f2f300cee00789e5d25a8aed90386b1c
#
_cell.length_a   1.000
_cell.length_b   1.000
_cell.length_c   1.000
_cell.angle_alpha   90.00
_cell.angle_beta   90.00
_cell.angle_gamma   90.00
#
_symmetry.space_group_name_H-M   'P 1'
#
loop_
_entity.id
_entity.type
_entity.pdbx_description
1 polymer ?
#
loop_
_entity_poly.entity_id
_entity_poly.type
_entity_poly.pdbx_seq_one_letter_code
_entity_poly.pdbx_strand_id
1 'polypeptide(L)'
;KHAPRALMVLAEISIKDNKEEEAVDALIRLVNLYPDHYLSEKAYFLIAQVYENMVSGPAYDQGATMKSLNFYEDYLILFENAPARDIHESEEKYDSRIKEYALRKKNAELGRIRMRETLASSKLEIGSYLENYGKYFITRWRDLGDEPSLQFYNEAITVAPESEAARIAERKILNLKNGE
;
A
#
# COMPACT_ATOMS: atom_id res chain seq x y z
N LYS A 1 11.78 -17.27 24.33
CA LYS A 1 12.84 -17.10 23.30
C LYS A 1 12.46 -17.63 21.90
N HIS A 2 11.48 -18.55 21.76
CA HIS A 2 11.16 -19.18 20.47
C HIS A 2 9.89 -18.65 19.80
N ALA A 3 9.00 -17.96 20.53
CA ALA A 3 7.71 -17.50 20.01
C ALA A 3 7.81 -16.58 18.77
N PRO A 4 8.68 -15.57 18.68
CA PRO A 4 8.78 -14.75 17.47
C PRO A 4 9.20 -15.54 16.23
N ARG A 5 10.11 -16.50 16.40
CA ARG A 5 10.54 -17.37 15.29
C ARG A 5 9.42 -18.31 14.86
N ALA A 6 8.65 -18.86 15.80
CA ALA A 6 7.51 -19.71 15.47
C ALA A 6 6.43 -18.94 14.70
N LEU A 7 6.11 -17.70 15.12
CA LEU A 7 5.18 -16.83 14.40
C LEU A 7 5.66 -16.50 12.97
N MET A 8 6.95 -16.21 12.82
CA MET A 8 7.52 -15.96 11.49
C MET A 8 7.44 -17.19 10.58
N VAL A 9 7.80 -18.38 11.10
CA VAL A 9 7.71 -19.63 10.33
C VAL A 9 6.26 -19.95 9.97
N LEU A 10 5.32 -19.76 10.91
CA LEU A 10 3.90 -19.94 10.63
C LEU A 10 3.45 -19.02 9.48
N ALA A 11 3.80 -17.75 9.55
CA ALA A 11 3.46 -16.80 8.49
C ALA A 11 4.06 -17.19 7.14
N GLU A 12 5.34 -17.58 7.09
CA GLU A 12 6.00 -18.00 5.86
C GLU A 12 5.37 -19.26 5.25
N ILE A 13 4.91 -20.19 6.08
CA ILE A 13 4.17 -21.37 5.62
C ILE A 13 2.80 -20.95 5.08
N SER A 14 2.06 -20.12 5.82
CA SER A 14 0.73 -19.64 5.41
C SER A 14 0.80 -18.86 4.09
N ILE A 15 1.83 -18.03 3.87
CA ILE A 15 2.06 -17.35 2.58
C ILE A 15 2.26 -18.37 1.44
N LYS A 16 3.05 -19.41 1.66
CA LYS A 16 3.27 -20.46 0.64
C LYS A 16 2.00 -21.25 0.33
N ASP A 17 1.14 -21.41 1.30
CA ASP A 17 -0.14 -22.13 1.19
C ASP A 17 -1.28 -21.24 0.68
N ASN A 18 -1.01 -19.97 0.31
CA ASN A 18 -1.98 -18.95 -0.09
C ASN A 18 -3.09 -18.73 0.96
N LYS A 19 -2.68 -18.67 2.23
CA LYS A 19 -3.54 -18.40 3.39
C LYS A 19 -3.20 -17.03 3.96
N GLU A 20 -3.55 -16.00 3.21
CA GLU A 20 -3.14 -14.62 3.47
C GLU A 20 -3.61 -14.12 4.84
N GLU A 21 -4.84 -14.44 5.25
CA GLU A 21 -5.39 -14.00 6.54
C GLU A 21 -4.63 -14.62 7.73
N GLU A 22 -4.29 -15.92 7.64
CA GLU A 22 -3.50 -16.60 8.69
C GLU A 22 -2.08 -16.02 8.76
N ALA A 23 -1.48 -15.72 7.60
CA ALA A 23 -0.16 -15.12 7.52
C ALA A 23 -0.14 -13.73 8.16
N VAL A 24 -1.10 -12.88 7.83
CA VAL A 24 -1.24 -11.53 8.40
C VAL A 24 -1.45 -11.61 9.92
N ASP A 25 -2.34 -12.49 10.41
CA ASP A 25 -2.57 -12.66 11.86
C ASP A 25 -1.28 -13.03 12.61
N ALA A 26 -0.52 -14.00 12.10
CA ALA A 26 0.75 -14.40 12.71
C ALA A 26 1.79 -13.26 12.70
N LEU A 27 1.90 -12.50 11.61
CA LEU A 27 2.83 -11.37 11.50
C LEU A 27 2.42 -10.20 12.40
N ILE A 28 1.13 -9.86 12.46
CA ILE A 28 0.61 -8.80 13.35
C ILE A 28 0.87 -9.18 14.81
N ARG A 29 0.66 -10.43 15.20
CA ARG A 29 1.01 -10.90 16.55
C ARG A 29 2.50 -10.75 16.83
N LEU A 30 3.36 -11.01 15.84
CA LEU A 30 4.80 -10.87 16.01
C LEU A 30 5.16 -9.42 16.29
N VAL A 31 4.70 -8.47 15.47
CA VAL A 31 5.06 -7.05 15.61
C VAL A 31 4.45 -6.41 16.85
N ASN A 32 3.26 -6.83 17.28
CA ASN A 32 2.60 -6.30 18.46
C ASN A 32 3.20 -6.83 19.78
N LEU A 33 3.52 -8.13 19.84
CA LEU A 33 4.02 -8.74 21.06
C LEU A 33 5.54 -8.63 21.20
N TYR A 34 6.26 -8.44 20.11
CA TYR A 34 7.72 -8.43 20.05
C TYR A 34 8.27 -7.31 19.16
N PRO A 35 7.88 -6.03 19.37
CA PRO A 35 8.24 -4.93 18.48
C PRO A 35 9.76 -4.75 18.33
N ASP A 36 10.51 -4.96 19.40
CA ASP A 36 11.98 -4.79 19.42
C ASP A 36 12.75 -6.04 18.92
N HIS A 37 12.05 -7.06 18.47
CA HIS A 37 12.70 -8.27 17.98
C HIS A 37 13.24 -8.06 16.56
N TYR A 38 14.42 -8.59 16.25
CA TYR A 38 15.05 -8.41 14.93
C TYR A 38 14.22 -8.91 13.74
N LEU A 39 13.22 -9.78 13.97
CA LEU A 39 12.28 -10.23 12.93
C LEU A 39 11.15 -9.23 12.67
N SER A 40 10.93 -8.25 13.54
CA SER A 40 9.81 -7.32 13.41
C SER A 40 9.95 -6.44 12.16
N GLU A 41 11.18 -6.05 11.81
CA GLU A 41 11.45 -5.35 10.55
C GLU A 41 10.96 -6.17 9.34
N LYS A 42 11.37 -7.42 9.24
CA LYS A 42 10.92 -8.31 8.16
C LYS A 42 9.40 -8.56 8.20
N ALA A 43 8.82 -8.65 9.39
CA ALA A 43 7.39 -8.89 9.55
C ALA A 43 6.55 -7.71 9.03
N TYR A 44 6.89 -6.46 9.34
CA TYR A 44 6.22 -5.29 8.78
C TYR A 44 6.23 -5.28 7.25
N PHE A 45 7.39 -5.57 6.66
CA PHE A 45 7.52 -5.65 5.22
C PHE A 45 6.64 -6.77 4.62
N LEU A 46 6.63 -7.96 5.24
CA LEU A 46 5.82 -9.08 4.77
C LEU A 46 4.32 -8.81 4.90
N ILE A 47 3.85 -8.11 5.95
CA ILE A 47 2.44 -7.73 6.07
C ILE A 47 2.03 -6.85 4.88
N ALA A 48 2.86 -5.85 4.54
CA ALA A 48 2.60 -5.00 3.39
C ALA A 48 2.50 -5.80 2.09
N GLN A 49 3.44 -6.74 1.87
CA GLN A 49 3.44 -7.59 0.68
C GLN A 49 2.22 -8.53 0.62
N VAL A 50 1.81 -9.13 1.74
CA VAL A 50 0.63 -10.00 1.75
C VAL A 50 -0.62 -9.20 1.39
N TYR A 51 -0.81 -8.01 1.95
CA TYR A 51 -1.92 -7.15 1.55
C TYR A 51 -1.82 -6.69 0.09
N GLU A 52 -0.60 -6.43 -0.43
CA GLU A 52 -0.41 -6.12 -1.85
C GLU A 52 -0.86 -7.27 -2.76
N ASN A 53 -0.56 -8.51 -2.39
CA ASN A 53 -1.01 -9.69 -3.14
C ASN A 53 -2.54 -9.88 -3.12
N MET A 54 -3.24 -9.34 -2.12
CA MET A 54 -4.71 -9.37 -2.05
C MET A 54 -5.38 -8.28 -2.91
N VAL A 55 -4.62 -7.35 -3.49
CA VAL A 55 -5.16 -6.27 -4.32
C VAL A 55 -5.70 -6.81 -5.63
N SER A 56 -6.99 -6.58 -5.88
CA SER A 56 -7.67 -7.04 -7.11
C SER A 56 -7.66 -6.01 -8.25
N GLY A 57 -7.20 -4.79 -7.99
CA GLY A 57 -7.09 -3.69 -8.96
C GLY A 57 -7.93 -2.46 -8.60
N PRO A 58 -7.83 -1.37 -9.39
CA PRO A 58 -8.44 -0.07 -9.05
C PRO A 58 -9.97 -0.07 -9.07
N ALA A 59 -10.60 -0.94 -9.88
CA ALA A 59 -12.06 -1.04 -9.99
C ALA A 59 -12.73 -1.80 -8.82
N TYR A 60 -11.95 -2.39 -7.92
CA TYR A 60 -12.42 -3.24 -6.83
C TYR A 60 -12.30 -2.54 -5.48
N ASP A 61 -12.63 -3.26 -4.40
CA ASP A 61 -12.45 -2.77 -3.04
C ASP A 61 -10.98 -2.41 -2.75
N GLN A 62 -10.76 -1.21 -2.23
CA GLN A 62 -9.44 -0.68 -1.94
C GLN A 62 -8.95 -0.95 -0.50
N GLY A 63 -9.66 -1.77 0.26
CA GLY A 63 -9.29 -2.09 1.64
C GLY A 63 -7.89 -2.71 1.76
N ALA A 64 -7.58 -3.67 0.90
CA ALA A 64 -6.25 -4.30 0.85
C ALA A 64 -5.17 -3.31 0.39
N THR A 65 -5.46 -2.48 -0.62
CA THR A 65 -4.55 -1.45 -1.13
C THR A 65 -4.17 -0.45 -0.05
N MET A 66 -5.15 0.04 0.72
CA MET A 66 -4.92 0.99 1.81
C MET A 66 -4.11 0.36 2.95
N LYS A 67 -4.40 -0.88 3.32
CA LYS A 67 -3.64 -1.60 4.35
C LYS A 67 -2.20 -1.82 3.91
N SER A 68 -1.98 -2.27 2.67
CA SER A 68 -0.64 -2.45 2.11
C SER A 68 0.15 -1.14 2.12
N LEU A 69 -0.47 -0.04 1.66
CA LEU A 69 0.14 1.29 1.66
C LEU A 69 0.56 1.71 3.06
N ASN A 70 -0.33 1.61 4.05
CA ASN A 70 -0.04 1.98 5.44
C ASN A 70 1.14 1.17 5.99
N PHE A 71 1.18 -0.15 5.77
CA PHE A 71 2.29 -0.98 6.26
C PHE A 71 3.61 -0.70 5.53
N TYR A 72 3.60 -0.31 4.24
CA TYR A 72 4.81 0.15 3.56
C TYR A 72 5.29 1.50 4.13
N GLU A 73 4.39 2.43 4.40
CA GLU A 73 4.73 3.72 5.00
C GLU A 73 5.26 3.55 6.43
N ASP A 74 4.59 2.76 7.26
CA ASP A 74 5.06 2.42 8.61
C ASP A 74 6.44 1.76 8.57
N TYR A 75 6.67 0.81 7.66
CA TYR A 75 7.97 0.18 7.47
C TYR A 75 9.06 1.20 7.14
N LEU A 76 8.80 2.11 6.21
CA LEU A 76 9.77 3.12 5.78
C LEU A 76 10.09 4.14 6.86
N ILE A 77 9.13 4.43 7.76
CA ILE A 77 9.30 5.34 8.90
C ILE A 77 10.01 4.62 10.05
N LEU A 78 9.50 3.47 10.48
CA LEU A 78 10.00 2.75 11.66
C LEU A 78 11.41 2.20 11.45
N PHE A 79 11.72 1.79 10.22
CA PHE A 79 13.00 1.20 9.84
C PHE A 79 13.77 2.08 8.85
N GLU A 80 13.76 3.39 9.07
CA GLU A 80 14.49 4.35 8.24
C GLU A 80 16.00 4.06 8.23
N ASN A 81 16.54 3.69 9.40
CA ASN A 81 17.94 3.40 9.57
C ASN A 81 18.23 1.90 9.53
N ALA A 82 19.38 1.55 8.96
CA ALA A 82 19.84 0.18 8.95
C ALA A 82 20.01 -0.35 10.38
N PRO A 83 19.62 -1.63 10.65
CA PRO A 83 19.74 -2.19 11.99
C PRO A 83 21.20 -2.28 12.42
N ALA A 84 21.48 -1.91 13.67
CA ALA A 84 22.81 -1.98 14.25
C ALA A 84 23.33 -3.43 14.30
N ARG A 85 24.65 -3.60 14.25
CA ARG A 85 25.30 -4.91 14.43
C ARG A 85 25.16 -5.36 15.88
N ASP A 86 24.73 -6.61 16.07
CA ASP A 86 24.76 -7.24 17.38
C ASP A 86 26.21 -7.57 17.79
N ILE A 87 26.52 -7.45 19.09
CA ILE A 87 27.86 -7.69 19.65
C ILE A 87 28.36 -9.12 19.35
N HIS A 88 27.45 -10.08 19.25
CA HIS A 88 27.76 -11.49 18.99
C HIS A 88 27.57 -11.90 17.51
N GLU A 89 27.24 -10.94 16.63
CA GLU A 89 27.01 -11.21 15.21
C GLU A 89 28.34 -11.16 14.44
N SER A 90 28.61 -12.20 13.62
CA SER A 90 29.77 -12.17 12.73
C SER A 90 29.59 -11.12 11.63
N GLU A 91 30.68 -10.61 11.10
CA GLU A 91 30.68 -9.59 10.04
C GLU A 91 29.91 -10.08 8.80
N GLU A 92 30.15 -11.32 8.37
CA GLU A 92 29.47 -11.92 7.23
C GLU A 92 27.93 -12.01 7.41
N LYS A 93 27.47 -12.33 8.62
CA LYS A 93 26.03 -12.36 8.94
C LYS A 93 25.42 -10.97 8.93
N TYR A 94 26.14 -10.00 9.51
CA TYR A 94 25.72 -8.61 9.50
C TYR A 94 25.60 -8.08 8.08
N ASP A 95 26.62 -8.30 7.23
CA ASP A 95 26.61 -7.87 5.83
C ASP A 95 25.47 -8.49 5.02
N SER A 96 25.20 -9.78 5.24
CA SER A 96 24.05 -10.44 4.61
C SER A 96 22.73 -9.79 5.03
N ARG A 97 22.56 -9.53 6.33
CA ARG A 97 21.36 -8.92 6.88
C ARG A 97 21.16 -7.47 6.38
N ILE A 98 22.24 -6.71 6.24
CA ILE A 98 22.19 -5.35 5.68
C ILE A 98 21.78 -5.37 4.20
N LYS A 99 22.32 -6.31 3.42
CA LYS A 99 21.91 -6.46 2.00
C LYS A 99 20.42 -6.80 1.87
N GLU A 100 19.93 -7.71 2.70
CA GLU A 100 18.50 -8.05 2.73
C GLU A 100 17.63 -6.88 3.15
N TYR A 101 18.04 -6.12 4.18
CA TYR A 101 17.37 -4.90 4.61
C TYR A 101 17.30 -3.87 3.47
N ALA A 102 18.44 -3.60 2.82
CA ALA A 102 18.48 -2.65 1.70
C ALA A 102 17.55 -3.05 0.55
N LEU A 103 17.48 -4.35 0.26
CA LEU A 103 16.55 -4.88 -0.75
C LEU A 103 15.09 -4.70 -0.32
N ARG A 104 14.74 -5.03 0.93
CA ARG A 104 13.39 -4.82 1.47
C ARG A 104 13.00 -3.34 1.45
N LYS A 105 13.89 -2.44 1.85
CA LYS A 105 13.65 -0.99 1.83
C LYS A 105 13.34 -0.50 0.43
N LYS A 106 14.16 -0.88 -0.56
CA LYS A 106 13.90 -0.56 -1.97
C LYS A 106 12.55 -1.12 -2.45
N ASN A 107 12.24 -2.36 -2.10
CA ASN A 107 10.97 -2.98 -2.49
C ASN A 107 9.77 -2.32 -1.79
N ALA A 108 9.93 -1.86 -0.55
CA ALA A 108 8.90 -1.10 0.18
C ALA A 108 8.63 0.26 -0.48
N GLU A 109 9.66 0.98 -0.91
CA GLU A 109 9.52 2.23 -1.68
C GLU A 109 8.74 2.00 -2.97
N LEU A 110 9.07 0.96 -3.72
CA LEU A 110 8.36 0.58 -4.95
C LEU A 110 6.93 0.13 -4.66
N GLY A 111 6.71 -0.65 -3.60
CA GLY A 111 5.38 -1.08 -3.17
C GLY A 111 4.49 0.11 -2.81
N ARG A 112 5.01 1.06 -2.04
CA ARG A 112 4.32 2.32 -1.71
C ARG A 112 3.88 3.06 -2.98
N ILE A 113 4.77 3.20 -3.97
CA ILE A 113 4.45 3.86 -5.24
C ILE A 113 3.33 3.11 -5.97
N ARG A 114 3.40 1.78 -6.08
CA ARG A 114 2.35 0.97 -6.73
C ARG A 114 1.00 1.11 -6.03
N MET A 115 0.97 1.08 -4.69
CA MET A 115 -0.28 1.20 -3.94
C MET A 115 -0.92 2.60 -4.10
N ARG A 116 -0.11 3.64 -4.09
CA ARG A 116 -0.58 5.02 -4.37
C ARG A 116 -1.13 5.16 -5.79
N GLU A 117 -0.43 4.60 -6.78
CA GLU A 117 -0.91 4.56 -8.18
C GLU A 117 -2.25 3.82 -8.30
N THR A 118 -2.40 2.67 -7.63
CA THR A 118 -3.66 1.91 -7.63
C THR A 118 -4.81 2.70 -7.00
N LEU A 119 -4.57 3.38 -5.88
CA LEU A 119 -5.57 4.25 -5.24
C LEU A 119 -5.94 5.45 -6.12
N ALA A 120 -4.95 6.11 -6.73
CA ALA A 120 -5.20 7.21 -7.64
C ALA A 120 -6.00 6.77 -8.87
N SER A 121 -5.68 5.60 -9.43
CA SER A 121 -6.41 5.00 -10.53
C SER A 121 -7.85 4.67 -10.15
N SER A 122 -8.08 4.15 -8.94
CA SER A 122 -9.44 3.91 -8.43
C SER A 122 -10.26 5.21 -8.36
N LYS A 123 -9.66 6.30 -7.86
CA LYS A 123 -10.32 7.60 -7.81
C LYS A 123 -10.63 8.13 -9.20
N LEU A 124 -9.69 8.00 -10.14
CA LEU A 124 -9.88 8.36 -11.54
C LEU A 124 -11.05 7.60 -12.19
N GLU A 125 -11.14 6.28 -11.95
CA GLU A 125 -12.24 5.45 -12.47
C GLU A 125 -13.60 5.89 -11.91
N ILE A 126 -13.68 6.15 -10.59
CA ILE A 126 -14.91 6.65 -9.97
C ILE A 126 -15.29 8.01 -10.57
N GLY A 127 -14.35 8.93 -10.69
CA GLY A 127 -14.58 10.24 -11.31
C GLY A 127 -15.11 10.11 -12.75
N SER A 128 -14.49 9.24 -13.55
CA SER A 128 -14.91 8.97 -14.93
C SER A 128 -16.29 8.31 -15.01
N TYR A 129 -16.60 7.42 -14.07
CA TYR A 129 -17.95 6.82 -14.00
C TYR A 129 -19.01 7.86 -13.66
N LEU A 130 -18.74 8.75 -12.72
CA LEU A 130 -19.65 9.83 -12.35
C LEU A 130 -19.84 10.83 -13.50
N GLU A 131 -18.78 11.22 -14.20
CA GLU A 131 -18.83 12.08 -15.38
C GLU A 131 -19.78 11.52 -16.45
N ASN A 132 -19.67 10.23 -16.74
CA ASN A 132 -20.43 9.60 -17.81
C ASN A 132 -21.88 9.24 -17.40
N TYR A 133 -22.08 8.80 -16.17
CA TYR A 133 -23.33 8.15 -15.75
C TYR A 133 -24.02 8.84 -14.57
N GLY A 134 -23.38 9.76 -13.84
CA GLY A 134 -23.91 10.40 -12.63
C GLY A 134 -25.29 11.01 -12.82
N LYS A 135 -25.54 11.64 -13.99
CA LYS A 135 -26.82 12.25 -14.36
C LYS A 135 -28.02 11.29 -14.33
N TYR A 136 -27.78 9.97 -14.40
CA TYR A 136 -28.85 8.97 -14.44
C TYR A 136 -29.28 8.49 -13.06
N PHE A 137 -28.44 8.61 -12.04
CA PHE A 137 -28.71 8.09 -10.69
C PHE A 137 -28.54 9.13 -9.56
N ILE A 138 -27.87 10.25 -9.80
CA ILE A 138 -27.77 11.33 -8.80
C ILE A 138 -28.98 12.24 -8.92
N THR A 139 -29.85 12.21 -7.92
CA THR A 139 -31.16 12.93 -7.91
C THR A 139 -31.01 14.44 -8.10
N ARG A 140 -29.90 15.03 -7.60
CA ARG A 140 -29.63 16.47 -7.68
C ARG A 140 -28.54 16.82 -8.69
N TRP A 141 -28.35 16.00 -9.71
CA TRP A 141 -27.30 16.24 -10.71
C TRP A 141 -27.40 17.63 -11.35
N ARG A 142 -28.62 18.11 -11.60
CA ARG A 142 -28.82 19.46 -12.18
C ARG A 142 -28.26 20.59 -11.31
N ASP A 143 -28.26 20.39 -9.99
CA ASP A 143 -27.76 21.38 -9.02
C ASP A 143 -26.24 21.24 -8.81
N LEU A 144 -25.72 20.01 -8.88
CA LEU A 144 -24.33 19.65 -8.58
C LEU A 144 -23.43 19.75 -9.83
N GLY A 145 -24.00 19.54 -11.04
CA GLY A 145 -23.21 19.49 -12.27
C GLY A 145 -22.07 18.49 -12.18
N ASP A 146 -20.86 18.90 -12.55
CA ASP A 146 -19.67 18.03 -12.57
C ASP A 146 -18.92 17.97 -11.24
N GLU A 147 -19.40 18.65 -10.19
CA GLU A 147 -18.73 18.66 -8.87
C GLU A 147 -18.37 17.27 -8.34
N PRO A 148 -19.26 16.23 -8.41
CA PRO A 148 -18.91 14.89 -7.93
C PRO A 148 -17.74 14.28 -8.68
N SER A 149 -17.65 14.47 -10.00
CA SER A 149 -16.54 13.98 -10.82
C SER A 149 -15.24 14.73 -10.50
N LEU A 150 -15.34 16.04 -10.41
CA LEU A 150 -14.20 16.93 -10.07
C LEU A 150 -13.62 16.58 -8.70
N GLN A 151 -14.46 16.23 -7.72
CA GLN A 151 -13.98 15.81 -6.40
C GLN A 151 -13.05 14.59 -6.54
N PHE A 152 -13.48 13.53 -7.21
CA PHE A 152 -12.69 12.30 -7.35
C PHE A 152 -11.44 12.52 -8.21
N TYR A 153 -11.47 13.35 -9.23
CA TYR A 153 -10.28 13.73 -9.98
C TYR A 153 -9.26 14.46 -9.11
N ASN A 154 -9.69 15.39 -8.26
CA ASN A 154 -8.81 16.06 -7.31
C ASN A 154 -8.26 15.08 -6.27
N GLU A 155 -9.05 14.11 -5.80
CA GLU A 155 -8.58 13.05 -4.92
C GLU A 155 -7.48 12.19 -5.59
N ALA A 156 -7.65 11.83 -6.87
CA ALA A 156 -6.62 11.10 -7.62
C ALA A 156 -5.29 11.85 -7.67
N ILE A 157 -5.33 13.15 -7.95
CA ILE A 157 -4.15 14.03 -7.97
C ILE A 157 -3.51 14.12 -6.57
N THR A 158 -4.33 14.24 -5.53
CA THR A 158 -3.84 14.38 -4.15
C THR A 158 -3.15 13.09 -3.67
N VAL A 159 -3.70 11.93 -4.00
CA VAL A 159 -3.17 10.62 -3.58
C VAL A 159 -1.80 10.35 -4.19
N ALA A 160 -1.63 10.59 -5.48
CA ALA A 160 -0.37 10.30 -6.17
C ALA A 160 -0.14 11.33 -7.31
N PRO A 161 0.30 12.56 -6.99
CA PRO A 161 0.47 13.63 -7.99
C PRO A 161 1.47 13.30 -9.09
N GLU A 162 2.41 12.39 -8.81
CA GLU A 162 3.40 11.90 -9.77
C GLU A 162 2.85 10.83 -10.75
N SER A 163 1.65 10.32 -10.53
CA SER A 163 1.07 9.18 -11.24
C SER A 163 0.51 9.52 -12.62
N GLU A 164 0.35 8.50 -13.47
CA GLU A 164 -0.37 8.64 -14.74
C GLU A 164 -1.85 8.94 -14.50
N ALA A 165 -2.45 8.36 -13.47
CA ALA A 165 -3.84 8.64 -13.09
C ALA A 165 -4.06 10.13 -12.76
N ALA A 166 -3.13 10.76 -12.03
CA ALA A 166 -3.18 12.19 -11.74
C ALA A 166 -3.11 13.03 -13.03
N ARG A 167 -2.20 12.72 -13.95
CA ARG A 167 -2.09 13.41 -15.24
C ARG A 167 -3.35 13.32 -16.09
N ILE A 168 -4.01 12.16 -16.08
CA ILE A 168 -5.30 11.98 -16.76
C ILE A 168 -6.39 12.80 -16.06
N ALA A 169 -6.43 12.78 -14.72
CA ALA A 169 -7.40 13.55 -13.93
C ALA A 169 -7.26 15.05 -14.17
N GLU A 170 -6.04 15.59 -14.23
CA GLU A 170 -5.79 17.00 -14.56
C GLU A 170 -6.38 17.39 -15.92
N ARG A 171 -6.14 16.56 -16.95
CA ARG A 171 -6.72 16.79 -18.29
C ARG A 171 -8.25 16.75 -18.26
N LYS A 172 -8.84 15.82 -17.54
CA LYS A 172 -10.29 15.72 -17.35
C LYS A 172 -10.87 16.97 -16.68
N ILE A 173 -10.23 17.47 -15.64
CA ILE A 173 -10.64 18.71 -14.96
C ILE A 173 -10.59 19.90 -15.92
N LEU A 174 -9.55 20.00 -16.75
CA LEU A 174 -9.43 21.09 -17.72
C LEU A 174 -10.55 21.05 -18.78
N ASN A 175 -10.86 19.86 -19.30
CA ASN A 175 -11.94 19.68 -20.27
C ASN A 175 -13.30 20.08 -19.68
N LEU A 176 -13.64 19.58 -18.48
CA LEU A 176 -14.88 19.94 -17.81
C LEU A 176 -15.01 21.45 -17.53
N LYS A 177 -13.91 22.14 -17.21
CA LYS A 177 -13.91 23.60 -17.00
C LYS A 177 -14.05 24.40 -18.29
N ASN A 178 -13.59 23.84 -19.41
CA ASN A 178 -13.68 24.50 -20.73
C ASN A 178 -15.02 24.20 -21.44
N GLY A 179 -15.83 23.32 -20.89
CA GLY A 179 -17.13 22.91 -21.49
C GLY A 179 -16.96 22.01 -22.72
N GLU A 180 -15.85 21.25 -22.79
CA GLU A 180 -15.56 20.27 -23.84
C GLU A 180 -15.97 18.86 -23.46
#